data_c095260e9365a4feae5e902764fd15b5
#
_entry.id   c095260e9365a4feae5e902764fd15b5
#
_cell.length_a   1.000
_cell.length_b   1.000
_cell.length_c   1.000
_cell.angle_alpha   90.00
_cell.angle_beta   90.00
_cell.angle_gamma   90.00
#
_symmetry.space_group_name_H-M   'P 1'
#
loop_
_entity.id
_entity.type
_entity.pdbx_description
1 polymer ?
#
loop_
_entity_poly.entity_id
_entity_poly.type
_entity_poly.pdbx_seq_one_letter_code
_entity_poly.pdbx_strand_id
1 'polypeptide(L)'
;MTYKKSDNPKFTRARLLVFLGMIVAVILLLIFGISKLESLSIVNSYLDYVNLIVRYLKVILISVITIFVGTVILTIGQLIYTKRSGSPYYYLLHHRLDNWLQMVGVCRVDTEGNTLIPRVRKIKTGTKDGLEIEIIGDSRRDLLEIKYALTDYVQSKGSPWSVSDCYPFNGYVIYVFDKGIEDDRLSGGDIGL
;
A
#
# COMPACT_ATOMS: atom_id res chain seq x y z
N MET A 1 19.12 10.70 16.98
CA MET A 1 18.73 9.83 15.84
C MET A 1 17.35 10.25 15.40
N THR A 2 17.24 10.97 14.31
CA THR A 2 15.95 11.46 13.80
C THR A 2 15.27 10.29 13.08
N TYR A 3 14.25 9.70 13.72
CA TYR A 3 13.43 8.68 13.08
C TYR A 3 12.55 9.35 12.02
N LYS A 4 12.91 9.13 10.76
CA LYS A 4 12.13 9.58 9.64
C LYS A 4 10.82 8.78 9.62
N LYS A 5 9.68 9.49 9.71
CA LYS A 5 8.34 8.91 9.58
C LYS A 5 8.33 7.87 8.45
N SER A 6 7.98 6.64 8.76
CA SER A 6 7.97 5.55 7.79
C SER A 6 7.01 5.91 6.64
N ASP A 7 7.55 6.21 5.47
CA ASP A 7 6.76 6.36 4.25
C ASP A 7 6.15 5.00 3.91
N ASN A 8 4.90 4.81 4.31
CA ASN A 8 4.14 3.63 3.94
C ASN A 8 4.03 3.61 2.41
N PRO A 9 4.53 2.58 1.69
CA PRO A 9 4.53 2.55 0.23
C PRO A 9 3.13 2.68 -0.38
N LYS A 10 2.07 2.36 0.35
CA LYS A 10 0.68 2.59 -0.08
C LYS A 10 0.31 4.07 -0.08
N PHE A 11 0.75 4.81 0.93
CA PHE A 11 0.48 6.23 1.05
C PHE A 11 1.20 7.02 -0.04
N THR A 12 2.41 6.58 -0.40
CA THR A 12 3.20 7.16 -1.50
C THR A 12 2.50 6.94 -2.84
N ARG A 13 1.94 5.74 -3.09
CA ARG A 13 1.22 5.45 -4.35
C ARG A 13 -0.09 6.23 -4.48
N ALA A 14 -0.89 6.29 -3.41
CA ALA A 14 -2.12 7.08 -3.42
C ALA A 14 -1.83 8.57 -3.64
N ARG A 15 -0.80 9.11 -3.00
CA ARG A 15 -0.35 10.49 -3.23
C ARG A 15 0.12 10.72 -4.66
N LEU A 16 0.87 9.77 -5.23
CA LEU A 16 1.31 9.84 -6.63
C LEU A 16 0.12 9.88 -7.58
N LEU A 17 -0.89 9.04 -7.39
CA LEU A 17 -2.10 9.04 -8.23
C LEU A 17 -2.88 10.34 -8.11
N VAL A 18 -3.03 10.89 -6.89
CA VAL A 18 -3.68 12.19 -6.69
C VAL A 18 -2.87 13.31 -7.37
N PHE A 19 -1.56 13.29 -7.22
CA PHE A 19 -0.68 14.28 -7.85
C PHE A 19 -0.74 14.23 -9.39
N LEU A 20 -0.69 13.03 -9.97
CA LEU A 20 -0.85 12.84 -11.42
C LEU A 20 -2.23 13.30 -11.90
N GLY A 21 -3.29 13.00 -11.14
CA GLY A 21 -4.65 13.48 -11.44
C GLY A 21 -4.75 15.00 -11.42
N MET A 22 -4.11 15.68 -10.48
CA MET A 22 -4.06 17.14 -10.43
C MET A 22 -3.32 17.72 -11.65
N ILE A 23 -2.20 17.12 -12.05
CA ILE A 23 -1.46 17.57 -13.26
C ILE A 23 -2.35 17.46 -14.50
N VAL A 24 -3.05 16.34 -14.68
CA VAL A 24 -3.98 16.15 -15.80
C VAL A 24 -5.05 17.24 -15.79
N ALA A 25 -5.66 17.53 -14.65
CA ALA A 25 -6.69 18.56 -14.52
C ALA A 25 -6.16 19.96 -14.89
N VAL A 26 -4.96 20.32 -14.42
CA VAL A 26 -4.34 21.60 -14.76
C VAL A 26 -4.05 21.71 -16.24
N ILE A 27 -3.52 20.67 -16.89
CA ILE A 27 -3.24 20.69 -18.33
C ILE A 27 -4.53 20.81 -19.14
N LEU A 28 -5.61 20.12 -18.74
CA LEU A 28 -6.91 20.25 -19.41
C LEU A 28 -7.48 21.67 -19.29
N LEU A 29 -7.37 22.28 -18.10
CA LEU A 29 -7.78 23.68 -17.90
C LEU A 29 -6.98 24.65 -18.78
N LEU A 30 -5.66 24.44 -18.92
CA LEU A 30 -4.82 25.26 -19.79
C LEU A 30 -5.23 25.10 -21.26
N ILE A 31 -5.45 23.88 -21.75
CA ILE A 31 -5.89 23.62 -23.12
C ILE A 31 -7.24 24.27 -23.38
N PHE A 32 -8.19 24.15 -22.43
CA PHE A 32 -9.50 24.78 -22.54
C PHE A 32 -9.41 26.30 -22.55
N GLY A 33 -8.57 26.88 -21.68
CA GLY A 33 -8.34 28.35 -21.62
C GLY A 33 -7.77 28.88 -22.94
N ILE A 34 -6.77 28.20 -23.50
CA ILE A 34 -6.17 28.59 -24.79
C ILE A 34 -7.18 28.47 -25.95
N SER A 35 -7.94 27.37 -25.98
CA SER A 35 -8.99 27.19 -27.01
C SER A 35 -10.07 28.30 -26.97
N LYS A 36 -10.37 28.77 -25.75
CA LYS A 36 -11.27 29.94 -25.59
C LYS A 36 -10.63 31.24 -26.06
N LEU A 37 -9.33 31.45 -25.85
CA LEU A 37 -8.59 32.60 -26.33
C LEU A 37 -8.46 32.61 -27.86
N GLU A 38 -8.32 31.46 -28.52
CA GLU A 38 -8.32 31.34 -29.98
C GLU A 38 -9.64 31.84 -30.61
N SER A 39 -10.75 31.75 -29.89
CA SER A 39 -12.06 32.23 -30.35
C SER A 39 -12.19 33.76 -30.30
N LEU A 40 -11.25 34.46 -29.64
CA LEU A 40 -11.21 35.92 -29.60
C LEU A 40 -10.35 36.44 -30.75
N SER A 41 -10.89 37.25 -31.62
CA SER A 41 -10.25 37.74 -32.88
C SER A 41 -8.95 38.56 -32.67
N ILE A 42 -8.53 38.78 -31.44
CA ILE A 42 -7.33 39.54 -31.05
C ILE A 42 -6.03 38.73 -31.27
N VAL A 43 -6.13 37.39 -31.45
CA VAL A 43 -4.99 36.46 -31.43
C VAL A 43 -4.44 36.16 -32.82
N ASN A 44 -5.02 36.71 -33.89
CA ASN A 44 -4.63 36.36 -35.27
C ASN A 44 -3.13 36.57 -35.60
N SER A 45 -2.46 37.51 -34.92
CA SER A 45 -1.03 37.78 -35.15
C SER A 45 -0.08 36.79 -34.49
N TYR A 46 -0.58 35.98 -33.55
CA TYR A 46 0.20 35.03 -32.77
C TYR A 46 -0.29 33.58 -32.94
N LEU A 47 -1.14 33.33 -33.91
CA LEU A 47 -1.82 32.03 -34.09
C LEU A 47 -0.82 30.85 -34.20
N ASP A 48 0.27 31.06 -34.89
CA ASP A 48 1.30 30.00 -35.08
C ASP A 48 1.98 29.60 -33.76
N TYR A 49 2.29 30.58 -32.90
CA TYR A 49 2.88 30.29 -31.57
C TYR A 49 1.88 29.62 -30.64
N VAL A 50 0.62 30.05 -30.68
CA VAL A 50 -0.45 29.44 -29.89
C VAL A 50 -0.67 27.99 -30.31
N ASN A 51 -0.74 27.70 -31.60
CA ASN A 51 -0.87 26.35 -32.13
C ASN A 51 0.31 25.45 -31.76
N LEU A 52 1.53 25.99 -31.76
CA LEU A 52 2.73 25.28 -31.32
C LEU A 52 2.61 24.90 -29.83
N ILE A 53 2.25 25.84 -28.98
CA ILE A 53 2.07 25.62 -27.53
C ILE A 53 0.98 24.56 -27.29
N VAL A 54 -0.17 24.65 -27.94
CA VAL A 54 -1.25 23.67 -27.82
C VAL A 54 -0.78 22.28 -28.23
N ARG A 55 0.04 22.16 -29.29
CA ARG A 55 0.61 20.89 -29.74
C ARG A 55 1.50 20.27 -28.68
N TYR A 56 2.40 21.05 -28.08
CA TYR A 56 3.26 20.56 -26.98
C TYR A 56 2.43 20.15 -25.75
N LEU A 57 1.44 20.96 -25.35
CA LEU A 57 0.56 20.63 -24.24
C LEU A 57 -0.22 19.31 -24.47
N LYS A 58 -0.70 19.07 -25.70
CA LYS A 58 -1.34 17.79 -26.05
C LYS A 58 -0.40 16.60 -25.93
N VAL A 59 0.85 16.74 -26.37
CA VAL A 59 1.87 15.67 -26.22
C VAL A 59 2.16 15.37 -24.76
N ILE A 60 2.34 16.41 -23.95
CA ILE A 60 2.57 16.27 -22.51
C ILE A 60 1.34 15.59 -21.85
N LEU A 61 0.15 16.02 -22.18
CA LEU A 61 -1.10 15.43 -21.67
C LEU A 61 -1.20 13.94 -21.98
N ILE A 62 -0.95 13.55 -23.23
CA ILE A 62 -0.96 12.12 -23.64
C ILE A 62 0.06 11.33 -22.83
N SER A 63 1.28 11.85 -22.66
CA SER A 63 2.33 11.20 -21.88
C SER A 63 1.92 11.00 -20.42
N VAL A 64 1.36 12.04 -19.78
CA VAL A 64 0.89 11.97 -18.38
C VAL A 64 -0.27 10.98 -18.23
N ILE A 65 -1.23 10.98 -19.15
CA ILE A 65 -2.35 10.02 -19.15
C ILE A 65 -1.82 8.59 -19.30
N THR A 66 -0.87 8.37 -20.20
CA THR A 66 -0.28 7.03 -20.40
C THR A 66 0.41 6.52 -19.13
N ILE A 67 1.20 7.36 -18.46
CA ILE A 67 1.83 7.02 -17.18
C ILE A 67 0.79 6.74 -16.11
N PHE A 68 -0.25 7.55 -16.03
CA PHE A 68 -1.34 7.38 -15.06
C PHE A 68 -2.05 6.04 -15.26
N VAL A 69 -2.50 5.75 -16.48
CA VAL A 69 -3.17 4.49 -16.84
C VAL A 69 -2.26 3.30 -16.58
N GLY A 70 -0.99 3.37 -16.98
CA GLY A 70 0.00 2.32 -16.70
C GLY A 70 0.15 2.06 -15.19
N THR A 71 0.24 3.10 -14.38
CA THR A 71 0.33 2.98 -12.91
C THR A 71 -0.91 2.34 -12.31
N VAL A 72 -2.11 2.71 -12.80
CA VAL A 72 -3.38 2.11 -12.36
C VAL A 72 -3.42 0.63 -12.71
N ILE A 73 -3.09 0.26 -13.96
CA ILE A 73 -3.09 -1.14 -14.42
C ILE A 73 -2.11 -1.98 -13.59
N LEU A 74 -0.89 -1.50 -13.35
CA LEU A 74 0.09 -2.19 -12.53
C LEU A 74 -0.40 -2.37 -11.08
N THR A 75 -1.05 -1.35 -10.52
CA THR A 75 -1.59 -1.43 -9.15
C THR A 75 -2.72 -2.46 -9.05
N ILE A 76 -3.66 -2.44 -9.99
CA ILE A 76 -4.76 -3.42 -10.06
C ILE A 76 -4.20 -4.83 -10.32
N GLY A 77 -3.26 -4.96 -11.26
CA GLY A 77 -2.62 -6.25 -11.56
C GLY A 77 -1.92 -6.86 -10.35
N GLN A 78 -1.18 -6.07 -9.57
CA GLN A 78 -0.57 -6.53 -8.32
C GLN A 78 -1.62 -6.95 -7.28
N LEU A 79 -2.74 -6.25 -7.23
CA LEU A 79 -3.82 -6.55 -6.31
C LEU A 79 -4.52 -7.88 -6.66
N ILE A 80 -4.82 -8.07 -7.93
CA ILE A 80 -5.39 -9.32 -8.45
C ILE A 80 -4.42 -10.48 -8.25
N TYR A 81 -3.14 -10.28 -8.56
CA TYR A 81 -2.11 -11.30 -8.39
C TYR A 81 -1.98 -11.73 -6.93
N THR A 82 -1.87 -10.77 -5.99
CA THR A 82 -1.78 -11.09 -4.54
C THR A 82 -3.03 -11.78 -4.02
N LYS A 83 -4.21 -11.40 -4.49
CA LYS A 83 -5.47 -12.07 -4.16
C LYS A 83 -5.49 -13.51 -4.68
N ARG A 84 -5.14 -13.71 -5.96
CA ARG A 84 -5.17 -15.02 -6.62
C ARG A 84 -4.09 -15.97 -6.08
N SER A 85 -2.93 -15.43 -5.68
CA SER A 85 -1.85 -16.23 -5.08
C SER A 85 -2.18 -16.70 -3.65
N GLY A 86 -3.28 -16.21 -3.06
CA GLY A 86 -3.66 -16.54 -1.68
C GLY A 86 -2.59 -16.11 -0.66
N SER A 87 -1.78 -15.10 -0.98
CA SER A 87 -0.70 -14.63 -0.12
C SER A 87 -1.24 -14.00 1.17
N PRO A 88 -0.63 -14.24 2.34
CA PRO A 88 -1.01 -13.61 3.60
C PRO A 88 -0.94 -12.08 3.54
N TYR A 89 -0.09 -11.54 2.67
CA TYR A 89 0.06 -10.09 2.50
C TYR A 89 -1.17 -9.39 1.93
N TYR A 90 -1.99 -10.07 1.15
CA TYR A 90 -3.25 -9.50 0.69
C TYR A 90 -4.13 -9.12 1.88
N TYR A 91 -4.25 -10.02 2.84
CA TYR A 91 -5.06 -9.83 4.03
C TYR A 91 -4.48 -8.78 4.98
N LEU A 92 -3.16 -8.80 5.19
CA LEU A 92 -2.47 -7.86 6.08
C LEU A 92 -2.47 -6.42 5.54
N LEU A 93 -2.16 -6.25 4.25
CA LEU A 93 -1.95 -4.93 3.69
C LEU A 93 -3.24 -4.22 3.28
N HIS A 94 -4.32 -4.96 2.97
CA HIS A 94 -5.62 -4.37 2.63
C HIS A 94 -6.44 -3.95 3.85
N HIS A 95 -6.20 -4.53 5.02
CA HIS A 95 -7.03 -4.35 6.19
C HIS A 95 -6.43 -3.42 7.25
N ARG A 96 -5.63 -2.44 6.83
CA ARG A 96 -5.08 -1.39 7.72
C ARG A 96 -4.30 -1.97 8.90
N LEU A 97 -3.28 -2.76 8.61
CA LEU A 97 -2.39 -3.31 9.62
C LEU A 97 -1.82 -2.22 10.55
N ASP A 98 -1.57 -1.02 10.02
CA ASP A 98 -1.09 0.12 10.81
C ASP A 98 -2.05 0.48 11.95
N ASN A 99 -3.36 0.52 11.69
CA ASN A 99 -4.36 0.79 12.73
C ASN A 99 -4.44 -0.36 13.74
N TRP A 100 -4.29 -1.60 13.27
CA TRP A 100 -4.27 -2.74 14.17
C TRP A 100 -3.04 -2.73 15.08
N LEU A 101 -1.85 -2.40 14.56
CA LEU A 101 -0.63 -2.24 15.36
C LEU A 101 -0.77 -1.16 16.44
N GLN A 102 -1.51 -0.08 16.15
CA GLN A 102 -1.84 0.94 17.16
C GLN A 102 -2.76 0.38 18.25
N MET A 103 -3.80 -0.37 17.86
CA MET A 103 -4.74 -0.96 18.82
C MET A 103 -4.09 -1.99 19.75
N VAL A 104 -3.12 -2.78 19.26
CA VAL A 104 -2.39 -3.76 20.09
C VAL A 104 -1.23 -3.13 20.88
N GLY A 105 -1.03 -1.81 20.79
CA GLY A 105 -0.12 -1.06 21.65
C GLY A 105 1.38 -1.20 21.32
N VAL A 106 1.75 -1.72 20.13
CA VAL A 106 3.17 -1.84 19.72
C VAL A 106 3.74 -0.55 19.13
N CYS A 107 2.89 0.47 18.90
CA CYS A 107 3.33 1.79 18.51
C CYS A 107 3.88 2.56 19.73
N ARG A 108 4.81 3.47 19.49
CA ARG A 108 5.38 4.35 20.51
C ARG A 108 5.09 5.80 20.19
N VAL A 109 5.13 6.64 21.18
CA VAL A 109 4.99 8.10 21.04
C VAL A 109 6.36 8.71 21.21
N ASP A 110 6.77 9.60 20.30
CA ASP A 110 8.03 10.33 20.41
C ASP A 110 7.91 11.49 21.41
N THR A 111 9.03 12.18 21.66
CA THR A 111 9.07 13.33 22.56
C THR A 111 8.23 14.53 22.08
N GLU A 112 7.83 14.54 20.82
CA GLU A 112 7.01 15.57 20.20
C GLU A 112 5.52 15.21 20.18
N GLY A 113 5.14 14.04 20.74
CA GLY A 113 3.77 13.56 20.76
C GLY A 113 3.32 12.85 19.47
N ASN A 114 4.21 12.61 18.51
CA ASN A 114 3.86 11.91 17.29
C ASN A 114 3.87 10.38 17.49
N THR A 115 2.88 9.69 16.95
CA THR A 115 2.85 8.22 16.97
C THR A 115 3.84 7.64 15.97
N LEU A 116 4.80 6.88 16.48
CA LEU A 116 5.76 6.12 15.70
C LEU A 116 5.16 4.75 15.39
N ILE A 117 4.88 4.49 14.12
CA ILE A 117 4.35 3.21 13.65
C ILE A 117 5.52 2.36 13.15
N PRO A 118 5.67 1.09 13.61
CA PRO A 118 6.71 0.19 13.14
C PRO A 118 6.68 0.00 11.62
N ARG A 119 7.85 -0.06 11.00
CA ARG A 119 7.94 -0.44 9.59
C ARG A 119 7.61 -1.91 9.44
N VAL A 120 6.82 -2.19 8.42
CA VAL A 120 6.42 -3.56 8.09
C VAL A 120 6.91 -3.89 6.69
N ARG A 121 7.63 -5.00 6.56
CA ARG A 121 8.15 -5.48 5.27
C ARG A 121 7.78 -6.93 5.04
N LYS A 122 7.59 -7.26 3.77
CA LYS A 122 7.45 -8.64 3.32
C LYS A 122 8.82 -9.26 3.22
N ILE A 123 8.96 -10.46 3.73
CA ILE A 123 10.16 -11.27 3.56
C ILE A 123 9.78 -12.68 3.09
N LYS A 124 10.76 -13.41 2.62
CA LYS A 124 10.67 -14.85 2.42
C LYS A 124 11.69 -15.54 3.31
N THR A 125 11.23 -16.49 4.10
CA THR A 125 12.09 -17.33 4.95
C THR A 125 12.11 -18.73 4.35
N GLY A 126 13.11 -19.00 3.51
CA GLY A 126 13.13 -20.19 2.67
C GLY A 126 11.98 -20.16 1.65
N THR A 127 11.09 -21.14 1.72
CA THR A 127 9.90 -21.25 0.85
C THR A 127 8.66 -20.58 1.44
N LYS A 128 8.72 -20.17 2.72
CA LYS A 128 7.57 -19.61 3.44
C LYS A 128 7.50 -18.09 3.32
N ASP A 129 6.29 -17.58 3.25
CA ASP A 129 6.04 -16.14 3.33
C ASP A 129 6.24 -15.67 4.78
N GLY A 130 6.86 -14.51 4.95
CA GLY A 130 7.12 -13.92 6.25
C GLY A 130 6.84 -12.42 6.28
N LEU A 131 6.74 -11.89 7.48
CA LEU A 131 6.56 -10.48 7.76
C LEU A 131 7.63 -10.04 8.76
N GLU A 132 8.36 -8.99 8.47
CA GLU A 132 9.22 -8.34 9.45
C GLU A 132 8.59 -7.05 9.95
N ILE A 133 8.56 -6.86 11.26
CA ILE A 133 8.08 -5.65 11.94
C ILE A 133 9.23 -5.05 12.71
N GLU A 134 9.50 -3.76 12.47
CA GLU A 134 10.59 -3.02 13.12
C GLU A 134 10.38 -2.92 14.63
N ILE A 135 11.45 -3.14 15.41
CA ILE A 135 11.43 -2.92 16.85
C ILE A 135 11.69 -1.44 17.11
N ILE A 136 10.73 -0.74 17.70
CA ILE A 136 10.85 0.66 18.09
C ILE A 136 10.99 0.73 19.61
N GLY A 137 12.11 1.28 20.10
CA GLY A 137 12.38 1.39 21.54
C GLY A 137 12.39 0.03 22.23
N ASP A 138 11.52 -0.16 23.20
CA ASP A 138 11.36 -1.37 24.02
C ASP A 138 10.26 -2.33 23.52
N SER A 139 9.71 -2.10 22.30
CA SER A 139 8.57 -2.87 21.79
C SER A 139 8.86 -4.32 21.42
N ARG A 140 10.12 -4.81 21.62
CA ARG A 140 10.51 -6.18 21.27
C ARG A 140 9.64 -7.24 21.94
N ARG A 141 9.39 -7.09 23.24
CA ARG A 141 8.58 -8.04 24.02
C ARG A 141 7.15 -8.05 23.53
N ASP A 142 6.57 -6.86 23.38
CA ASP A 142 5.17 -6.70 22.92
C ASP A 142 4.99 -7.31 21.54
N LEU A 143 5.96 -7.09 20.63
CA LEU A 143 5.94 -7.69 19.27
C LEU A 143 6.01 -9.22 19.32
N LEU A 144 6.74 -9.83 20.25
CA LEU A 144 6.77 -11.29 20.38
C LEU A 144 5.45 -11.83 20.95
N GLU A 145 4.83 -11.11 21.87
CA GLU A 145 3.57 -11.49 22.52
C GLU A 145 2.37 -11.44 21.56
N ILE A 146 2.37 -10.55 20.55
CA ILE A 146 1.25 -10.42 19.60
C ILE A 146 1.16 -11.54 18.55
N LYS A 147 1.99 -12.58 18.60
CA LYS A 147 1.97 -13.68 17.61
C LYS A 147 0.57 -14.26 17.40
N TYR A 148 -0.12 -14.60 18.47
CA TYR A 148 -1.47 -15.17 18.40
C TYR A 148 -2.50 -14.15 17.94
N ALA A 149 -2.43 -12.93 18.47
CA ALA A 149 -3.29 -11.85 18.04
C ALA A 149 -3.13 -11.50 16.54
N LEU A 150 -1.92 -11.63 15.99
CA LEU A 150 -1.68 -11.46 14.56
C LEU A 150 -2.29 -12.60 13.73
N THR A 151 -2.24 -13.83 14.23
CA THR A 151 -2.93 -14.97 13.62
C THR A 151 -4.43 -14.72 13.57
N ASP A 152 -5.04 -14.37 14.71
CA ASP A 152 -6.47 -14.09 14.80
C ASP A 152 -6.87 -12.93 13.88
N TYR A 153 -6.06 -11.87 13.82
CA TYR A 153 -6.28 -10.75 12.92
C TYR A 153 -6.31 -11.19 11.45
N VAL A 154 -5.35 -12.00 11.03
CA VAL A 154 -5.27 -12.50 9.64
C VAL A 154 -6.44 -13.41 9.32
N GLN A 155 -6.79 -14.34 10.23
CA GLN A 155 -7.91 -15.27 10.07
C GLN A 155 -9.26 -14.59 10.10
N SER A 156 -9.45 -13.55 10.94
CA SER A 156 -10.68 -12.75 10.98
C SER A 156 -11.01 -12.06 9.65
N LYS A 157 -10.03 -11.98 8.74
CA LYS A 157 -10.20 -11.44 7.39
C LYS A 157 -10.43 -12.52 6.33
N GLY A 158 -10.72 -13.74 6.76
CA GLY A 158 -10.98 -14.87 5.87
C GLY A 158 -9.71 -15.49 5.27
N SER A 159 -8.57 -15.30 5.92
CA SER A 159 -7.30 -15.86 5.48
C SER A 159 -7.08 -17.26 6.05
N PRO A 160 -6.59 -18.22 5.23
CA PRO A 160 -6.21 -19.55 5.73
C PRO A 160 -4.83 -19.57 6.40
N TRP A 161 -4.18 -18.42 6.56
CA TRP A 161 -2.83 -18.32 7.09
C TRP A 161 -2.81 -18.17 8.60
N SER A 162 -1.84 -18.79 9.25
CA SER A 162 -1.50 -18.63 10.65
C SER A 162 -0.02 -18.30 10.81
N VAL A 163 0.35 -17.68 11.92
CA VAL A 163 1.75 -17.44 12.25
C VAL A 163 2.32 -18.71 12.89
N SER A 164 3.16 -19.43 12.17
CA SER A 164 3.80 -20.64 12.66
C SER A 164 4.95 -20.34 13.61
N ASP A 165 5.77 -19.35 13.28
CA ASP A 165 6.94 -19.00 14.05
C ASP A 165 7.12 -17.49 14.19
N CYS A 166 7.82 -17.06 15.25
CA CYS A 166 8.07 -15.66 15.55
C CYS A 166 9.40 -15.54 16.31
N TYR A 167 10.34 -14.77 15.77
CA TYR A 167 11.65 -14.56 16.38
C TYR A 167 12.25 -13.19 16.07
N PRO A 168 13.09 -12.64 16.96
CA PRO A 168 13.75 -11.36 16.72
C PRO A 168 15.01 -11.56 15.86
N PHE A 169 15.23 -10.65 14.91
CA PHE A 169 16.41 -10.64 14.06
C PHE A 169 16.73 -9.21 13.58
N ASN A 170 17.97 -8.77 13.76
CA ASN A 170 18.51 -7.49 13.24
C ASN A 170 17.59 -6.26 13.42
N GLY A 171 17.05 -6.06 14.63
CA GLY A 171 16.17 -4.90 14.90
C GLY A 171 14.74 -5.06 14.43
N TYR A 172 14.35 -6.27 14.01
CA TYR A 172 13.01 -6.63 13.59
C TYR A 172 12.53 -7.87 14.36
N VAL A 173 11.21 -8.04 14.43
CA VAL A 173 10.59 -9.32 14.74
C VAL A 173 10.06 -9.90 13.45
N ILE A 174 10.48 -11.15 13.18
CA ILE A 174 10.10 -11.92 12.00
C ILE A 174 8.96 -12.84 12.36
N TYR A 175 7.88 -12.78 11.58
CA TYR A 175 6.74 -13.69 11.68
C TYR A 175 6.71 -14.55 10.42
N VAL A 176 6.69 -15.86 10.58
CA VAL A 176 6.63 -16.82 9.48
C VAL A 176 5.19 -17.32 9.36
N PHE A 177 4.64 -17.28 8.16
CA PHE A 177 3.28 -17.74 7.89
C PHE A 177 3.28 -19.14 7.30
N ASP A 178 2.39 -19.97 7.83
CA ASP A 178 2.00 -21.25 7.25
C ASP A 178 0.50 -21.23 6.89
N LYS A 179 0.14 -21.94 5.83
CA LYS A 179 -1.28 -22.25 5.62
C LYS A 179 -1.70 -23.19 6.74
N GLY A 180 -2.69 -22.77 7.53
CA GLY A 180 -3.32 -23.66 8.48
C GLY A 180 -3.71 -24.95 7.75
N ILE A 181 -3.40 -26.08 8.34
CA ILE A 181 -4.03 -27.34 7.96
C ILE A 181 -5.52 -27.05 8.15
N GLU A 182 -6.33 -27.14 7.10
CA GLU A 182 -7.78 -27.22 7.26
C GLU A 182 -8.00 -28.27 8.33
N ASP A 183 -8.59 -27.84 9.44
CA ASP A 183 -8.78 -28.72 10.58
C ASP A 183 -9.88 -29.73 10.18
N ASP A 184 -9.49 -30.82 9.53
CA ASP A 184 -10.36 -31.94 9.17
C ASP A 184 -11.05 -32.55 10.39
N ARG A 185 -10.77 -32.04 11.60
CA ARG A 185 -11.34 -32.51 12.86
C ARG A 185 -12.78 -32.06 13.10
N LEU A 186 -13.35 -31.21 12.23
CA LEU A 186 -14.73 -30.72 12.36
C LEU A 186 -15.62 -31.03 11.15
N SER A 187 -15.24 -31.95 10.26
CA SER A 187 -16.24 -32.60 9.43
C SER A 187 -17.05 -33.52 10.35
N GLY A 188 -18.15 -32.96 10.89
CA GLY A 188 -19.06 -33.66 11.81
C GLY A 188 -19.79 -34.83 11.17
N GLY A 189 -19.06 -35.74 10.54
CA GLY A 189 -19.54 -36.99 9.95
C GLY A 189 -19.44 -38.20 10.86
N ASP A 190 -18.74 -38.12 11.99
CA ASP A 190 -18.49 -39.28 12.85
C ASP A 190 -19.08 -39.18 14.27
N ILE A 191 -20.17 -38.42 14.44
CA ILE A 191 -21.03 -38.66 15.61
C ILE A 191 -22.10 -39.65 15.17
N GLY A 192 -21.69 -40.89 15.01
CA GLY A 192 -22.61 -42.01 14.99
C GLY A 192 -23.26 -42.15 16.39
N LEU A 193 -24.53 -41.79 16.47
CA LEU A 193 -25.49 -42.25 17.48
C LEU A 193 -26.31 -43.37 16.91
#